data_827696b2448df2103d77e6a0e701f697
#
_entry.id   827696b2448df2103d77e6a0e701f697
#
_cell.length_a   1.000
_cell.length_b   1.000
_cell.length_c   1.000
_cell.angle_alpha   90.00
_cell.angle_beta   90.00
_cell.angle_gamma   90.00
#
_symmetry.space_group_name_H-M   'P 1'
#
loop_
_entity.id
_entity.type
_entity.pdbx_description
1 polymer ?
#
loop_
_entity_poly.entity_id
_entity_poly.type
_entity_poly.pdbx_seq_one_letter_code
_entity_poly.pdbx_strand_id
1 'polypeptide(L)'
;MAKALPVYLVNQVTSEIRLTTRRTFTERSVRRRLRSQKGHRVNVGCGKNPTEGWINLDVVSHPDIYFWDCRRGLPFFDGAVAAIYSEHFFEHLDPEHEAQPFLHECLRCLQPGGVLRIVVPDAGEYLRAYGGRWEVIADMRPLDRTADGWRDGRLGQVYHTRMQFINAVFRQKHEHKYAYDAETLVLIMRQAGFAEVVVQQFGISIDPKMAPDSSDRRTESLYVEGIKK
;
A
#
# COMPACT_ATOMS: atom_id res chain seq x y z
N MET A 1 11.82 -38.82 8.40
CA MET A 1 12.32 -37.87 7.41
C MET A 1 11.70 -36.51 7.66
N ALA A 2 12.49 -35.50 8.06
CA ALA A 2 11.99 -34.12 8.20
C ALA A 2 11.66 -33.58 6.81
N LYS A 3 10.42 -33.13 6.58
CA LYS A 3 10.04 -32.49 5.33
C LYS A 3 10.76 -31.15 5.25
N ALA A 4 11.46 -30.88 4.14
CA ALA A 4 12.07 -29.58 3.89
C ALA A 4 10.99 -28.48 3.93
N LEU A 5 11.30 -27.35 4.56
CA LEU A 5 10.40 -26.18 4.55
C LEU A 5 10.19 -25.69 3.10
N PRO A 6 8.95 -25.29 2.74
CA PRO A 6 8.69 -24.70 1.44
C PRO A 6 9.59 -23.49 1.19
N VAL A 7 10.11 -23.33 -0.03
CA VAL A 7 11.05 -22.25 -0.41
C VAL A 7 10.51 -20.87 -0.08
N TYR A 8 9.20 -20.64 -0.23
CA TYR A 8 8.59 -19.36 0.09
C TYR A 8 8.67 -19.01 1.59
N LEU A 9 8.52 -20.01 2.49
CA LEU A 9 8.69 -19.80 3.93
C LEU A 9 10.14 -19.48 4.30
N VAL A 10 11.09 -20.14 3.67
CA VAL A 10 12.52 -19.84 3.85
C VAL A 10 12.82 -18.41 3.42
N ASN A 11 12.28 -17.98 2.28
CA ASN A 11 12.45 -16.62 1.78
C ASN A 11 11.80 -15.59 2.72
N GLN A 12 10.60 -15.85 3.25
CA GLN A 12 9.94 -14.97 4.21
C GLN A 12 10.79 -14.82 5.50
N VAL A 13 11.21 -15.94 6.10
CA VAL A 13 12.03 -15.91 7.32
C VAL A 13 13.35 -15.16 7.08
N THR A 14 14.02 -15.42 5.95
CA THR A 14 15.28 -14.75 5.60
C THR A 14 15.07 -13.25 5.41
N SER A 15 13.97 -12.85 4.79
CA SER A 15 13.59 -11.45 4.62
C SER A 15 13.35 -10.77 5.98
N GLU A 16 12.58 -11.39 6.87
CA GLU A 16 12.30 -10.85 8.22
C GLU A 16 13.58 -10.73 9.07
N ILE A 17 14.51 -11.68 8.99
CA ILE A 17 15.79 -11.58 9.68
C ILE A 17 16.61 -10.39 9.16
N ARG A 18 16.68 -10.20 7.83
CA ARG A 18 17.38 -9.06 7.22
C ARG A 18 16.75 -7.72 7.62
N LEU A 19 15.42 -7.63 7.59
CA LEU A 19 14.69 -6.43 7.99
C LEU A 19 14.94 -6.09 9.47
N THR A 20 14.86 -7.09 10.34
CA THR A 20 15.09 -6.91 11.78
C THR A 20 16.52 -6.45 12.08
N THR A 21 17.51 -7.07 11.45
CA THR A 21 18.91 -6.70 11.62
C THR A 21 19.17 -5.26 11.16
N ARG A 22 18.75 -4.92 9.94
CA ARG A 22 18.96 -3.58 9.37
C ARG A 22 18.24 -2.50 10.18
N ARG A 23 17.02 -2.79 10.64
CA ARG A 23 16.23 -1.91 11.50
C ARG A 23 16.97 -1.51 12.77
N THR A 24 17.60 -2.46 13.45
CA THR A 24 18.32 -2.22 14.71
C THR A 24 19.40 -1.13 14.54
N PHE A 25 20.04 -1.06 13.37
CA PHE A 25 21.08 -0.08 13.08
C PHE A 25 20.55 1.27 12.59
N THR A 26 19.39 1.30 11.89
CA THR A 26 18.89 2.51 11.23
C THR A 26 17.85 3.27 12.05
N GLU A 27 17.06 2.58 12.87
CA GLU A 27 15.90 3.16 13.57
C GLU A 27 16.26 4.41 14.40
N ARG A 28 17.32 4.35 15.20
CA ARG A 28 17.74 5.47 16.06
C ARG A 28 18.15 6.70 15.25
N SER A 29 18.84 6.49 14.13
CA SER A 29 19.30 7.60 13.28
C SER A 29 18.13 8.24 12.53
N VAL A 30 17.20 7.45 12.00
CA VAL A 30 16.00 7.93 11.32
C VAL A 30 15.10 8.71 12.29
N ARG A 31 14.77 8.14 13.43
CA ARG A 31 14.00 8.86 14.47
C ARG A 31 14.63 10.19 14.87
N ARG A 32 15.96 10.23 15.05
CA ARG A 32 16.66 11.47 15.41
C ARG A 32 16.56 12.53 14.32
N ARG A 33 16.69 12.16 13.04
CA ARG A 33 16.58 13.07 11.90
C ARG A 33 15.18 13.66 11.74
N LEU A 34 14.14 12.85 12.01
CA LEU A 34 12.75 13.22 11.78
C LEU A 34 12.05 13.85 13.01
N ARG A 35 12.75 13.91 14.16
CA ARG A 35 12.19 14.39 15.44
C ARG A 35 11.96 15.90 15.52
N SER A 36 12.67 16.72 14.74
CA SER A 36 12.79 18.16 15.01
C SER A 36 11.77 19.03 14.28
N GLN A 37 10.93 18.49 13.42
CA GLN A 37 10.02 19.24 12.55
C GLN A 37 8.57 18.76 12.71
N LYS A 38 7.64 19.68 12.41
CA LYS A 38 6.20 19.39 12.30
C LYS A 38 5.72 19.69 10.88
N GLY A 39 4.56 19.18 10.55
CA GLY A 39 3.96 19.39 9.23
C GLY A 39 4.58 18.54 8.12
N HIS A 40 5.20 17.43 8.49
CA HIS A 40 5.76 16.48 7.52
C HIS A 40 4.70 15.95 6.56
N ARG A 41 5.13 15.70 5.33
CA ARG A 41 4.39 14.94 4.33
C ARG A 41 5.13 13.65 4.10
N VAL A 42 4.43 12.52 4.22
CA VAL A 42 5.06 11.21 4.31
C VAL A 42 4.49 10.28 3.24
N ASN A 43 5.36 9.69 2.42
CA ASN A 43 5.03 8.63 1.49
C ASN A 43 5.47 7.29 2.09
N VAL A 44 4.50 6.46 2.43
CA VAL A 44 4.68 5.19 3.15
C VAL A 44 4.60 4.02 2.17
N GLY A 45 5.59 3.13 2.22
CA GLY A 45 5.63 1.99 1.31
C GLY A 45 5.87 2.44 -0.13
N CYS A 46 6.74 3.46 -0.32
CA CYS A 46 6.96 4.11 -1.61
C CYS A 46 7.65 3.23 -2.65
N GLY A 47 8.08 2.02 -2.30
CA GLY A 47 8.85 1.17 -3.17
C GLY A 47 10.14 1.84 -3.64
N LYS A 48 10.35 1.90 -4.95
CA LYS A 48 11.47 2.61 -5.59
C LYS A 48 11.06 3.96 -6.19
N ASN A 49 9.88 4.46 -5.82
CA ASN A 49 9.28 5.68 -6.39
C ASN A 49 9.15 6.77 -5.30
N PRO A 50 10.26 7.40 -4.88
CA PRO A 50 10.20 8.47 -3.90
C PRO A 50 9.47 9.70 -4.47
N THR A 51 8.64 10.32 -3.65
CA THR A 51 8.00 11.60 -3.98
C THR A 51 8.93 12.74 -3.56
N GLU A 52 9.24 13.64 -4.50
CA GLU A 52 10.09 14.80 -4.25
C GLU A 52 9.46 15.73 -3.18
N GLY A 53 10.27 16.21 -2.25
CA GLY A 53 9.84 17.07 -1.16
C GLY A 53 9.07 16.38 -0.03
N TRP A 54 8.87 15.05 -0.13
CA TRP A 54 8.23 14.23 0.89
C TRP A 54 9.25 13.38 1.65
N ILE A 55 8.90 12.98 2.86
CA ILE A 55 9.63 11.94 3.58
C ILE A 55 9.16 10.58 3.06
N ASN A 56 10.07 9.90 2.36
CA ASN A 56 9.79 8.60 1.78
C ASN A 56 10.26 7.49 2.72
N LEU A 57 9.37 6.56 3.07
CA LEU A 57 9.64 5.43 3.95
C LEU A 57 9.41 4.12 3.23
N ASP A 58 10.40 3.25 3.22
CA ASP A 58 10.29 1.89 2.70
C ASP A 58 11.45 1.01 3.21
N VAL A 59 11.34 -0.30 3.00
CA VAL A 59 12.41 -1.28 3.31
C VAL A 59 13.39 -1.47 2.15
N VAL A 60 13.22 -0.75 1.05
CA VAL A 60 14.16 -0.75 -0.07
C VAL A 60 15.37 0.14 0.20
N SER A 61 16.48 -0.12 -0.50
CA SER A 61 17.69 0.69 -0.42
C SER A 61 17.69 1.73 -1.54
N HIS A 62 17.54 3.01 -1.18
CA HIS A 62 17.56 4.14 -2.12
C HIS A 62 18.05 5.40 -1.39
N PRO A 63 18.82 6.32 -2.03
CA PRO A 63 19.34 7.51 -1.38
C PRO A 63 18.26 8.46 -0.82
N ASP A 64 17.11 8.57 -1.50
CA ASP A 64 16.00 9.46 -1.13
C ASP A 64 14.91 8.78 -0.29
N ILE A 65 15.18 7.57 0.20
CA ILE A 65 14.24 6.77 0.99
C ILE A 65 14.87 6.43 2.33
N TYR A 66 14.18 6.77 3.41
CA TYR A 66 14.55 6.29 4.72
C TYR A 66 14.17 4.81 4.85
N PHE A 67 15.15 3.98 5.18
CA PHE A 67 14.87 2.57 5.46
C PHE A 67 14.02 2.45 6.72
N TRP A 68 12.76 2.05 6.56
CA TRP A 68 11.80 1.93 7.64
C TRP A 68 10.75 0.85 7.37
N ASP A 69 10.54 -0.05 8.34
CA ASP A 69 9.47 -1.03 8.29
C ASP A 69 8.18 -0.42 8.88
N CYS A 70 7.32 0.10 7.98
CA CYS A 70 6.10 0.80 8.36
C CYS A 70 5.03 -0.09 9.02
N ARG A 71 5.15 -1.41 8.93
CA ARG A 71 4.27 -2.37 9.64
C ARG A 71 4.38 -2.24 11.15
N ARG A 72 5.49 -1.71 11.65
CA ARG A 72 5.84 -1.62 13.07
C ARG A 72 5.77 -0.21 13.65
N GLY A 73 5.00 0.66 13.00
CA GLY A 73 4.81 2.04 13.39
C GLY A 73 5.64 3.02 12.56
N LEU A 74 5.44 4.30 12.81
CA LEU A 74 6.06 5.40 12.07
C LEU A 74 7.05 6.19 12.94
N PRO A 75 8.14 6.77 12.36
CA PRO A 75 9.19 7.42 13.13
C PRO A 75 8.87 8.85 13.61
N PHE A 76 7.60 9.19 13.74
CA PHE A 76 7.15 10.54 14.06
C PHE A 76 6.52 10.63 15.44
N PHE A 77 6.51 11.84 16.01
CA PHE A 77 5.72 12.18 17.19
C PHE A 77 4.24 12.33 16.86
N ASP A 78 3.42 12.34 17.90
CA ASP A 78 2.00 12.62 17.82
C ASP A 78 1.77 13.99 17.18
N GLY A 79 0.90 14.05 16.18
CA GLY A 79 0.55 15.29 15.50
C GLY A 79 1.68 15.96 14.72
N ALA A 80 2.74 15.25 14.33
CA ALA A 80 3.85 15.81 13.59
C ALA A 80 3.68 15.79 12.06
N VAL A 81 2.67 15.07 11.54
CA VAL A 81 2.50 14.81 10.11
C VAL A 81 1.27 15.52 9.58
N ALA A 82 1.41 16.27 8.49
CA ALA A 82 0.30 16.97 7.83
C ALA A 82 -0.47 16.06 6.85
N ALA A 83 0.26 15.19 6.14
CA ALA A 83 -0.35 14.25 5.21
C ALA A 83 0.46 12.95 5.13
N ILE A 84 -0.25 11.84 4.98
CA ILE A 84 0.32 10.53 4.71
C ILE A 84 -0.28 10.01 3.41
N TYR A 85 0.59 9.59 2.49
CA TYR A 85 0.25 8.93 1.25
C TYR A 85 0.76 7.50 1.29
N SER A 86 -0.05 6.55 0.86
CA SER A 86 0.30 5.12 0.79
C SER A 86 -0.32 4.51 -0.45
N GLU A 87 0.50 4.14 -1.44
CA GLU A 87 0.06 3.55 -2.70
C GLU A 87 0.59 2.13 -2.83
N HIS A 88 -0.32 1.17 -3.00
CA HIS A 88 -0.02 -0.25 -3.19
C HIS A 88 0.92 -0.82 -2.12
N PHE A 89 0.63 -0.46 -0.87
CA PHE A 89 1.31 -0.94 0.33
C PHE A 89 0.33 -1.57 1.31
N PHE A 90 -0.87 -0.98 1.47
CA PHE A 90 -1.80 -1.37 2.53
C PHE A 90 -2.33 -2.80 2.36
N GLU A 91 -2.48 -3.28 1.13
CA GLU A 91 -2.87 -4.66 0.80
C GLU A 91 -1.81 -5.71 1.18
N HIS A 92 -0.56 -5.28 1.45
CA HIS A 92 0.51 -6.15 1.93
C HIS A 92 0.49 -6.34 3.44
N LEU A 93 -0.32 -5.56 4.17
CA LEU A 93 -0.47 -5.68 5.61
C LEU A 93 -1.39 -6.86 5.97
N ASP A 94 -1.01 -7.59 7.01
CA ASP A 94 -1.88 -8.61 7.58
C ASP A 94 -3.15 -7.95 8.15
N PRO A 95 -4.35 -8.38 7.71
CA PRO A 95 -5.61 -7.71 8.08
C PRO A 95 -5.92 -7.78 9.58
N GLU A 96 -5.48 -8.85 10.26
CA GLU A 96 -5.78 -9.08 11.68
C GLU A 96 -4.75 -8.41 12.59
N HIS A 97 -3.47 -8.35 12.16
CA HIS A 97 -2.36 -8.00 13.05
C HIS A 97 -1.61 -6.72 12.67
N GLU A 98 -1.68 -6.27 11.40
CA GLU A 98 -0.90 -5.12 10.92
C GLU A 98 -1.77 -3.95 10.43
N ALA A 99 -2.89 -4.21 9.75
CA ALA A 99 -3.70 -3.16 9.10
C ALA A 99 -4.29 -2.16 10.12
N GLN A 100 -4.98 -2.64 11.16
CA GLN A 100 -5.54 -1.76 12.20
C GLN A 100 -4.47 -1.02 13.01
N PRO A 101 -3.39 -1.67 13.52
CA PRO A 101 -2.28 -0.97 14.14
C PRO A 101 -1.66 0.11 13.24
N PHE A 102 -1.51 -0.14 11.94
CA PHE A 102 -1.00 0.86 10.99
C PHE A 102 -1.92 2.07 10.87
N LEU A 103 -3.24 1.87 10.77
CA LEU A 103 -4.21 2.97 10.73
C LEU A 103 -4.20 3.81 12.01
N HIS A 104 -4.15 3.18 13.18
CA HIS A 104 -4.02 3.87 14.45
C HIS A 104 -2.71 4.67 14.55
N GLU A 105 -1.63 4.12 14.03
CA GLU A 105 -0.33 4.79 14.01
C GLU A 105 -0.32 6.00 13.05
N CYS A 106 -0.95 5.87 11.87
CA CYS A 106 -1.18 7.01 10.98
C CYS A 106 -2.00 8.09 11.67
N LEU A 107 -3.09 7.71 12.33
CA LEU A 107 -3.94 8.64 13.08
C LEU A 107 -3.17 9.33 14.21
N ARG A 108 -2.33 8.61 14.95
CA ARG A 108 -1.46 9.18 15.99
C ARG A 108 -0.52 10.25 15.43
N CYS A 109 0.15 9.93 14.33
CA CYS A 109 1.15 10.80 13.71
C CYS A 109 0.55 12.03 13.04
N LEU A 110 -0.65 11.92 12.47
CA LEU A 110 -1.33 13.05 11.82
C LEU A 110 -1.66 14.15 12.81
N GLN A 111 -1.48 15.41 12.39
CA GLN A 111 -2.00 16.57 13.08
C GLN A 111 -3.53 16.67 12.93
N PRO A 112 -4.25 17.43 13.77
CA PRO A 112 -5.66 17.73 13.53
C PRO A 112 -5.86 18.31 12.12
N GLY A 113 -6.86 17.81 11.39
CA GLY A 113 -7.09 18.14 9.98
C GLY A 113 -6.14 17.47 8.98
N GLY A 114 -5.18 16.69 9.46
CA GLY A 114 -4.26 15.92 8.60
C GLY A 114 -4.97 14.79 7.85
N VAL A 115 -4.49 14.47 6.66
CA VAL A 115 -5.12 13.54 5.72
C VAL A 115 -4.25 12.29 5.53
N LEU A 116 -4.86 11.11 5.64
CA LEU A 116 -4.31 9.85 5.16
C LEU A 116 -4.98 9.50 3.83
N ARG A 117 -4.19 9.35 2.76
CA ARG A 117 -4.64 8.79 1.47
C ARG A 117 -4.09 7.39 1.29
N ILE A 118 -4.99 6.42 1.14
CA ILE A 118 -4.67 5.02 0.83
C ILE A 118 -5.11 4.73 -0.60
N VAL A 119 -4.21 4.16 -1.39
CA VAL A 119 -4.45 3.69 -2.74
C VAL A 119 -4.11 2.21 -2.80
N VAL A 120 -5.09 1.37 -3.19
CA VAL A 120 -4.96 -0.10 -3.27
C VAL A 120 -5.60 -0.61 -4.56
N PRO A 121 -5.30 -1.84 -5.02
CA PRO A 121 -6.07 -2.47 -6.09
C PRO A 121 -7.57 -2.52 -5.74
N ASP A 122 -8.45 -2.07 -6.63
CA ASP A 122 -9.90 -2.08 -6.42
C ASP A 122 -10.48 -3.49 -6.63
N ALA A 123 -10.59 -4.28 -5.55
CA ALA A 123 -11.17 -5.60 -5.63
C ALA A 123 -12.61 -5.60 -6.14
N GLY A 124 -13.38 -4.54 -5.82
CA GLY A 124 -14.76 -4.39 -6.28
C GLY A 124 -14.84 -4.29 -7.80
N GLU A 125 -13.96 -3.48 -8.44
CA GLU A 125 -13.91 -3.38 -9.90
C GLU A 125 -13.49 -4.70 -10.57
N TYR A 126 -12.47 -5.36 -10.02
CA TYR A 126 -12.05 -6.67 -10.54
C TYR A 126 -13.15 -7.73 -10.46
N LEU A 127 -13.93 -7.77 -9.37
CA LEU A 127 -15.05 -8.69 -9.20
C LEU A 127 -16.24 -8.33 -10.12
N ARG A 128 -16.53 -7.05 -10.29
CA ARG A 128 -17.56 -6.58 -11.26
C ARG A 128 -17.19 -6.98 -12.69
N ALA A 129 -15.93 -6.80 -13.08
CA ALA A 129 -15.47 -7.22 -14.40
C ALA A 129 -15.51 -8.74 -14.57
N TYR A 130 -15.18 -9.52 -13.53
CA TYR A 130 -15.27 -10.97 -13.56
C TYR A 130 -16.70 -11.48 -13.78
N GLY A 131 -17.66 -10.91 -13.07
CA GLY A 131 -19.09 -11.30 -13.17
C GLY A 131 -19.83 -10.68 -14.36
N GLY A 132 -19.26 -9.67 -15.01
CA GLY A 132 -19.86 -8.90 -16.10
C GLY A 132 -19.02 -8.92 -17.37
N ARG A 133 -18.64 -7.72 -17.82
CA ARG A 133 -17.84 -7.53 -19.03
C ARG A 133 -16.35 -7.66 -18.71
N TRP A 134 -15.82 -8.84 -18.99
CA TRP A 134 -14.38 -9.12 -18.75
C TRP A 134 -13.43 -8.22 -19.53
N GLU A 135 -13.85 -7.72 -20.67
CA GLU A 135 -13.06 -6.85 -21.55
C GLU A 135 -12.60 -5.56 -20.84
N VAL A 136 -13.36 -5.09 -19.86
CA VAL A 136 -13.01 -3.94 -18.99
C VAL A 136 -11.69 -4.14 -18.25
N ILE A 137 -11.28 -5.38 -18.00
CA ILE A 137 -9.97 -5.68 -17.36
C ILE A 137 -8.80 -5.13 -18.19
N ALA A 138 -8.90 -5.13 -19.53
CA ALA A 138 -7.86 -4.58 -20.40
C ALA A 138 -7.71 -3.06 -20.23
N ASP A 139 -8.78 -2.37 -19.83
CA ASP A 139 -8.75 -0.92 -19.53
C ASP A 139 -8.15 -0.66 -18.13
N MET A 140 -8.31 -1.62 -17.21
CA MET A 140 -7.76 -1.52 -15.86
C MET A 140 -6.27 -1.87 -15.81
N ARG A 141 -5.84 -2.82 -16.64
CA ARG A 141 -4.48 -3.34 -16.64
C ARG A 141 -4.08 -3.77 -18.04
N PRO A 142 -2.81 -3.54 -18.49
CA PRO A 142 -2.38 -4.00 -19.82
C PRO A 142 -2.45 -5.52 -19.88
N LEU A 143 -3.52 -6.02 -20.51
CA LEU A 143 -3.87 -7.44 -20.59
C LEU A 143 -4.11 -7.82 -22.06
N ASP A 144 -3.12 -8.45 -22.69
CA ASP A 144 -3.16 -8.84 -24.07
C ASP A 144 -3.80 -10.22 -24.25
N ARG A 145 -4.73 -10.35 -25.20
CA ARG A 145 -5.27 -11.65 -25.61
C ARG A 145 -4.20 -12.45 -26.35
N THR A 146 -3.99 -13.69 -25.93
CA THR A 146 -3.11 -14.66 -26.59
C THR A 146 -3.91 -15.87 -27.06
N ALA A 147 -3.30 -16.77 -27.83
CA ALA A 147 -3.94 -18.02 -28.25
C ALA A 147 -4.40 -18.89 -27.05
N ASP A 148 -3.59 -18.89 -25.97
CA ASP A 148 -3.79 -19.76 -24.81
C ASP A 148 -4.41 -19.04 -23.58
N GLY A 149 -4.75 -17.73 -23.70
CA GLY A 149 -5.28 -16.98 -22.57
C GLY A 149 -5.04 -15.48 -22.63
N TRP A 150 -4.62 -14.89 -21.52
CA TRP A 150 -4.31 -13.47 -21.39
C TRP A 150 -2.91 -13.25 -20.83
N ARG A 151 -2.11 -12.42 -21.48
CA ARG A 151 -0.78 -12.02 -21.01
C ARG A 151 -0.90 -10.71 -20.23
N ASP A 152 -0.46 -10.72 -18.99
CA ASP A 152 -0.30 -9.52 -18.18
C ASP A 152 0.97 -8.77 -18.59
N GLY A 153 0.81 -7.56 -19.13
CA GLY A 153 1.94 -6.73 -19.59
C GLY A 153 2.87 -6.27 -18.45
N ARG A 154 2.38 -6.20 -17.20
CA ARG A 154 3.21 -5.81 -16.05
C ARG A 154 4.03 -6.96 -15.50
N LEU A 155 3.43 -8.15 -15.38
CA LEU A 155 4.08 -9.32 -14.80
C LEU A 155 4.68 -10.26 -15.85
N GLY A 156 4.35 -10.07 -17.13
CA GLY A 156 4.79 -10.93 -18.24
C GLY A 156 4.23 -12.35 -18.18
N GLN A 157 3.25 -12.61 -17.29
CA GLN A 157 2.65 -13.93 -17.09
C GLN A 157 1.45 -14.13 -17.99
N VAL A 158 1.22 -15.39 -18.42
CA VAL A 158 0.02 -15.79 -19.16
C VAL A 158 -0.94 -16.51 -18.21
N TYR A 159 -2.20 -16.10 -18.23
CA TYR A 159 -3.28 -16.69 -17.44
C TYR A 159 -4.29 -17.36 -18.38
N HIS A 160 -4.52 -18.63 -18.21
CA HIS A 160 -5.40 -19.42 -19.09
C HIS A 160 -6.88 -19.28 -18.70
N THR A 161 -7.18 -18.85 -17.47
CA THR A 161 -8.54 -18.60 -17.00
C THR A 161 -8.66 -17.25 -16.32
N ARG A 162 -9.87 -16.66 -16.35
CA ARG A 162 -10.17 -15.40 -15.67
C ARG A 162 -9.86 -15.50 -14.16
N MET A 163 -10.17 -16.62 -13.52
CA MET A 163 -9.92 -16.84 -12.11
C MET A 163 -8.41 -16.91 -11.77
N GLN A 164 -7.58 -17.46 -12.65
CA GLN A 164 -6.12 -17.42 -12.46
C GLN A 164 -5.60 -15.96 -12.41
N PHE A 165 -6.12 -15.11 -13.31
CA PHE A 165 -5.77 -13.71 -13.31
C PHE A 165 -6.24 -12.99 -12.04
N ILE A 166 -7.50 -13.15 -11.62
CA ILE A 166 -8.03 -12.57 -10.38
C ILE A 166 -7.20 -13.00 -9.16
N ASN A 167 -6.88 -14.30 -9.06
CA ASN A 167 -6.00 -14.77 -7.99
C ASN A 167 -4.60 -14.16 -8.05
N ALA A 168 -4.05 -13.92 -9.25
CA ALA A 168 -2.75 -13.27 -9.40
C ALA A 168 -2.77 -11.83 -8.89
N VAL A 169 -3.82 -11.07 -9.17
CA VAL A 169 -3.99 -9.71 -8.66
C VAL A 169 -4.17 -9.71 -7.14
N PHE A 170 -5.08 -10.55 -6.61
CA PHE A 170 -5.43 -10.55 -5.18
C PHE A 170 -4.35 -11.18 -4.28
N ARG A 171 -3.45 -11.96 -4.83
CA ARG A 171 -2.41 -12.65 -4.04
C ARG A 171 -0.99 -12.22 -4.36
N GLN A 172 -0.74 -11.66 -5.52
CA GLN A 172 0.57 -11.23 -6.00
C GLN A 172 1.72 -12.11 -5.49
N LYS A 173 1.69 -13.41 -5.82
CA LYS A 173 2.68 -14.43 -5.34
C LYS A 173 2.81 -14.50 -3.80
N HIS A 174 1.71 -14.30 -3.07
CA HIS A 174 1.61 -14.26 -1.60
C HIS A 174 2.09 -12.96 -0.93
N GLU A 175 2.39 -11.91 -1.69
CA GLU A 175 2.73 -10.61 -1.13
C GLU A 175 1.50 -9.85 -0.68
N HIS A 176 0.38 -9.88 -1.44
CA HIS A 176 -0.90 -9.33 -1.00
C HIS A 176 -1.54 -10.25 0.05
N LYS A 177 -1.89 -9.66 1.18
CA LYS A 177 -2.53 -10.34 2.32
C LYS A 177 -4.04 -10.20 2.28
N TYR A 178 -4.54 -9.10 1.72
CA TYR A 178 -5.97 -8.82 1.66
C TYR A 178 -6.33 -8.05 0.38
N ALA A 179 -7.55 -8.28 -0.11
CA ALA A 179 -8.13 -7.56 -1.24
C ALA A 179 -9.21 -6.60 -0.72
N TYR A 180 -9.07 -5.31 -1.01
CA TYR A 180 -9.94 -4.26 -0.52
C TYR A 180 -10.89 -3.77 -1.60
N ASP A 181 -12.14 -3.56 -1.23
CA ASP A 181 -13.11 -2.74 -1.94
C ASP A 181 -13.42 -1.46 -1.14
N ALA A 182 -14.22 -0.57 -1.72
CA ALA A 182 -14.55 0.71 -1.11
C ALA A 182 -15.29 0.55 0.23
N GLU A 183 -16.22 -0.40 0.32
CA GLU A 183 -17.00 -0.65 1.54
C GLU A 183 -16.09 -1.07 2.68
N THR A 184 -15.23 -2.04 2.45
CA THR A 184 -14.32 -2.59 3.45
C THR A 184 -13.30 -1.55 3.89
N LEU A 185 -12.64 -0.84 2.95
CA LEU A 185 -11.60 0.12 3.30
C LEU A 185 -12.17 1.32 4.06
N VAL A 186 -13.32 1.83 3.66
CA VAL A 186 -14.03 2.91 4.39
C VAL A 186 -14.40 2.46 5.80
N LEU A 187 -14.93 1.24 5.94
CA LEU A 187 -15.32 0.68 7.24
C LEU A 187 -14.13 0.63 8.21
N ILE A 188 -13.02 0.02 7.80
CA ILE A 188 -11.86 -0.16 8.69
C ILE A 188 -11.19 1.16 9.04
N MET A 189 -11.14 2.14 8.13
CA MET A 189 -10.62 3.48 8.45
C MET A 189 -11.52 4.21 9.45
N ARG A 190 -12.84 4.09 9.34
CA ARG A 190 -13.78 4.63 10.35
C ARG A 190 -13.61 3.95 11.71
N GLN A 191 -13.47 2.65 11.73
CA GLN A 191 -13.22 1.88 12.96
C GLN A 191 -11.90 2.27 13.63
N ALA A 192 -10.88 2.63 12.84
CA ALA A 192 -9.62 3.16 13.37
C ALA A 192 -9.74 4.57 13.99
N GLY A 193 -10.84 5.30 13.75
CA GLY A 193 -11.12 6.59 14.36
C GLY A 193 -10.94 7.81 13.45
N PHE A 194 -10.81 7.62 12.13
CA PHE A 194 -10.87 8.75 11.20
C PHE A 194 -12.25 9.38 11.21
N ALA A 195 -12.32 10.71 11.38
CA ALA A 195 -13.59 11.44 11.57
C ALA A 195 -14.43 11.52 10.31
N GLU A 196 -13.76 11.66 9.17
CA GLU A 196 -14.34 11.67 7.85
C GLU A 196 -13.55 10.72 6.96
N VAL A 197 -14.25 9.83 6.25
CA VAL A 197 -13.65 8.90 5.30
C VAL A 197 -14.40 8.97 3.99
N VAL A 198 -13.70 9.32 2.92
CA VAL A 198 -14.26 9.59 1.59
C VAL A 198 -13.54 8.77 0.53
N VAL A 199 -14.34 8.16 -0.36
CA VAL A 199 -13.83 7.57 -1.60
C VAL A 199 -13.54 8.69 -2.58
N GLN A 200 -12.33 8.73 -3.11
CA GLN A 200 -11.85 9.74 -4.03
C GLN A 200 -11.66 9.18 -5.45
N GLN A 201 -11.33 10.06 -6.37
CA GLN A 201 -10.90 9.72 -7.72
C GLN A 201 -9.40 9.93 -7.88
N PHE A 202 -8.84 9.37 -8.95
CA PHE A 202 -7.46 9.64 -9.36
C PHE A 202 -7.20 11.15 -9.48
N GLY A 203 -6.13 11.60 -8.84
CA GLY A 203 -5.70 13.00 -8.87
C GLY A 203 -6.58 13.98 -8.09
N ILE A 204 -7.65 13.50 -7.43
CA ILE A 204 -8.51 14.33 -6.58
C ILE A 204 -8.22 14.02 -5.11
N SER A 205 -7.93 15.05 -4.34
CA SER A 205 -7.67 14.94 -2.89
C SER A 205 -8.28 16.11 -2.12
N ILE A 206 -8.65 15.85 -0.87
CA ILE A 206 -9.06 16.87 0.10
C ILE A 206 -7.87 17.80 0.40
N ASP A 207 -6.65 17.28 0.47
CA ASP A 207 -5.44 18.08 0.62
C ASP A 207 -4.88 18.43 -0.77
N PRO A 208 -4.90 19.72 -1.19
CA PRO A 208 -4.43 20.14 -2.51
C PRO A 208 -2.93 19.93 -2.73
N LYS A 209 -2.19 19.61 -1.66
CA LYS A 209 -0.76 19.30 -1.70
C LYS A 209 -0.50 17.80 -1.53
N MET A 210 -1.50 16.94 -1.72
CA MET A 210 -1.32 15.50 -1.68
C MET A 210 -0.33 15.05 -2.77
N ALA A 211 0.41 13.99 -2.50
CA ALA A 211 1.30 13.39 -3.49
C ALA A 211 0.51 12.96 -4.74
N PRO A 212 1.10 13.10 -5.92
CA PRO A 212 0.43 12.66 -7.14
C PRO A 212 0.27 11.14 -7.13
N ASP A 213 -0.94 10.70 -7.49
CA ASP A 213 -1.21 9.29 -7.73
C ASP A 213 -0.44 8.80 -8.97
N SER A 214 -0.02 7.55 -8.96
CA SER A 214 0.67 6.94 -10.10
C SER A 214 -0.27 6.76 -11.30
N SER A 215 0.06 7.37 -12.44
CA SER A 215 -0.73 7.27 -13.65
C SER A 215 -0.89 5.84 -14.16
N ASP A 216 0.14 5.01 -13.95
CA ASP A 216 0.16 3.61 -14.38
C ASP A 216 -0.87 2.74 -13.66
N ARG A 217 -1.38 3.22 -12.52
CA ARG A 217 -2.33 2.49 -11.68
C ARG A 217 -3.71 3.12 -11.63
N ARG A 218 -3.92 4.17 -12.41
CA ARG A 218 -5.14 4.99 -12.40
C ARG A 218 -6.42 4.18 -12.48
N THR A 219 -6.49 3.22 -13.37
CA THR A 219 -7.72 2.50 -13.74
C THR A 219 -7.96 1.24 -12.91
N GLU A 220 -6.94 0.78 -12.17
CA GLU A 220 -7.05 -0.44 -11.35
C GLU A 220 -7.15 -0.15 -9.86
N SER A 221 -7.07 1.13 -9.45
CA SER A 221 -6.91 1.48 -8.04
C SER A 221 -8.14 2.14 -7.45
N LEU A 222 -8.38 1.80 -6.19
CA LEU A 222 -9.30 2.44 -5.27
C LEU A 222 -8.54 3.51 -4.48
N TYR A 223 -9.12 4.68 -4.36
CA TYR A 223 -8.58 5.84 -3.64
C TYR A 223 -9.49 6.17 -2.47
N VAL A 224 -8.96 6.13 -1.26
CA VAL A 224 -9.73 6.49 -0.05
C VAL A 224 -8.93 7.44 0.82
N GLU A 225 -9.58 8.50 1.29
CA GLU A 225 -9.00 9.46 2.22
C GLU A 225 -9.69 9.46 3.55
N GLY A 226 -8.90 9.57 4.63
CA GLY A 226 -9.39 9.74 5.99
C GLY A 226 -8.79 10.97 6.63
N ILE A 227 -9.63 11.76 7.33
CA ILE A 227 -9.24 13.00 8.01
C ILE A 227 -9.19 12.74 9.51
N LYS A 228 -8.11 13.17 10.15
CA LYS A 228 -8.03 13.24 11.61
C LYS A 228 -8.82 14.45 12.12
N LYS A 229 -9.66 14.23 13.14
CA LYS A 229 -10.37 15.29 13.85
C LYS A 229 -9.43 16.16 14.69
#